data_94abf8254f4f7537409d5285503fd2dc
#
_entry.id   94abf8254f4f7537409d5285503fd2dc
#
_cell.length_a   1.000
_cell.length_b   1.000
_cell.length_c   1.000
_cell.angle_alpha   90.00
_cell.angle_beta   90.00
_cell.angle_gamma   90.00
#
_symmetry.space_group_name_H-M   'P 1'
#
loop_
_entity.id
_entity.type
_entity.pdbx_description
1 polymer ?
#
loop_
_entity_poly.entity_id
_entity_poly.type
_entity_poly.pdbx_seq_one_letter_code
_entity_poly.pdbx_strand_id
1 'polypeptide(L)'
;MLKKQKIIIIVFVALFVVLTILYFAVIAPLTKDDGEETTEPVETDVGESRTPQNYWLIFPQVEREDIKSIEVHNKYGTYKFYRNKEDKFVIEGFENLAYDQEQFSQLVVSTGFTISQVKVTENPTEEQLKEYGFYDDPAYYILTTKSGTVHKVIIGYKIIAGGGYYAMYEGRKTIYVLEKSLEKVVLAPVVDMVAPLVTAGIKSNEYFNIDNFKIYHHDKLFFAAQNLTSEELKERETTALVASKVTHPGDYTPSNIYDEVRLGLVNYVGDAVVALGLTEENLKEYGLSDPPYTITYNYKDDSYKLIASEPVDGYYYVGTYLFNTIVKVPEEDFKFLSWSLLKWIDNSAFQRSITFVASIKVETPQFTETFRLTHLDKSSNPNLIVKGDLCGVIDGSDEVYNFRQFYKSLLTVQIEGEAPLTDEEKAELIANDKRCILKFTVTTLGGNVTEYGFYRYSTRRCLLTVNGVGQFYVVIDVPRKIAGSAQKVIKGETIDPQEKY
;
A
#
# COMPACT_ATOMS: atom_id res chain seq x y z
N MET A 1 -29.07 -2.78 18.26
CA MET A 1 -28.67 -3.64 19.40
C MET A 1 -29.95 -4.23 20.02
N LEU A 2 -30.10 -5.55 19.99
CA LEU A 2 -31.27 -6.27 20.50
C LEU A 2 -31.38 -6.06 22.04
N LYS A 3 -32.59 -5.88 22.56
CA LYS A 3 -32.84 -5.69 24.01
C LYS A 3 -32.07 -6.69 24.92
N LYS A 4 -31.88 -7.94 24.47
CA LYS A 4 -31.12 -8.97 25.19
C LYS A 4 -29.63 -8.63 25.33
N GLN A 5 -28.98 -8.01 24.32
CA GLN A 5 -27.57 -7.64 24.40
C GLN A 5 -27.33 -6.49 25.38
N LYS A 6 -28.23 -5.51 25.48
CA LYS A 6 -28.15 -4.44 26.47
C LYS A 6 -28.26 -4.98 27.89
N ILE A 7 -29.15 -5.94 28.14
CA ILE A 7 -29.31 -6.59 29.44
C ILE A 7 -28.03 -7.35 29.84
N ILE A 8 -27.43 -8.09 28.91
CA ILE A 8 -26.18 -8.83 29.17
C ILE A 8 -25.04 -7.86 29.51
N ILE A 9 -24.90 -6.75 28.81
CA ILE A 9 -23.87 -5.74 29.10
C ILE A 9 -24.08 -5.12 30.50
N ILE A 10 -25.33 -4.78 30.85
CA ILE A 10 -25.67 -4.22 32.17
C ILE A 10 -25.31 -5.23 33.27
N VAL A 11 -25.61 -6.51 33.07
CA VAL A 11 -25.29 -7.58 34.03
C VAL A 11 -23.78 -7.75 34.19
N PHE A 12 -23.02 -7.70 33.12
CA PHE A 12 -21.54 -7.78 33.15
C PHE A 12 -20.93 -6.57 33.87
N VAL A 13 -21.42 -5.36 33.62
CA VAL A 13 -20.95 -4.14 34.29
C VAL A 13 -21.29 -4.18 35.79
N ALA A 14 -22.49 -4.62 36.12
CA ALA A 14 -22.90 -4.76 37.55
C ALA A 14 -22.04 -5.82 38.26
N LEU A 15 -21.76 -6.96 37.61
CA LEU A 15 -20.88 -8.01 38.14
C LEU A 15 -19.46 -7.50 38.37
N PHE A 16 -18.93 -6.73 37.40
CA PHE A 16 -17.58 -6.14 37.49
C PHE A 16 -17.50 -5.13 38.67
N VAL A 17 -18.51 -4.29 38.82
CA VAL A 17 -18.59 -3.33 39.97
C VAL A 17 -18.65 -4.07 41.32
N VAL A 18 -19.45 -5.14 41.41
CA VAL A 18 -19.53 -5.96 42.63
C VAL A 18 -18.19 -6.64 42.92
N LEU A 19 -17.51 -7.20 41.93
CA LEU A 19 -16.20 -7.82 42.08
C LEU A 19 -15.11 -6.82 42.48
N THR A 20 -15.19 -5.59 41.95
CA THR A 20 -14.26 -4.51 42.32
C THR A 20 -14.48 -4.07 43.78
N ILE A 21 -15.75 -3.91 44.19
CA ILE A 21 -16.08 -3.58 45.60
C ILE A 21 -15.63 -4.72 46.53
N LEU A 22 -15.85 -5.97 46.15
CA LEU A 22 -15.44 -7.15 46.92
C LEU A 22 -13.92 -7.25 47.06
N TYR A 23 -13.19 -6.93 46.00
CA TYR A 23 -11.72 -6.85 46.00
C TYR A 23 -11.22 -5.80 47.01
N PHE A 24 -11.72 -4.57 46.93
CA PHE A 24 -11.28 -3.49 47.83
C PHE A 24 -11.83 -3.59 49.25
N ALA A 25 -13.00 -4.18 49.46
CA ALA A 25 -13.60 -4.30 50.79
C ALA A 25 -13.19 -5.54 51.55
N VAL A 26 -12.84 -6.63 50.84
CA VAL A 26 -12.56 -7.93 51.50
C VAL A 26 -11.12 -8.39 51.21
N ILE A 27 -10.66 -8.39 49.97
CA ILE A 27 -9.37 -8.95 49.61
C ILE A 27 -8.21 -7.98 49.91
N ALA A 28 -8.36 -6.70 49.59
CA ALA A 28 -7.32 -5.71 49.86
C ALA A 28 -7.02 -5.51 51.37
N PRO A 29 -8.01 -5.57 52.30
CA PRO A 29 -7.70 -5.58 53.74
C PRO A 29 -7.08 -6.88 54.23
N LEU A 30 -7.45 -8.04 53.62
CA LEU A 30 -6.90 -9.35 53.98
C LEU A 30 -5.46 -9.57 53.47
N THR A 31 -5.05 -8.80 52.47
CA THR A 31 -3.68 -8.78 51.98
C THR A 31 -2.77 -7.72 52.59
N LYS A 32 -3.32 -6.88 53.48
CA LYS A 32 -2.51 -6.08 54.40
C LYS A 32 -2.04 -7.03 55.51
N ASP A 33 -0.87 -7.58 55.31
CA ASP A 33 -0.13 -8.25 56.36
C ASP A 33 0.25 -7.21 57.42
N ASP A 34 -0.49 -7.21 58.56
CA ASP A 34 -0.16 -6.43 59.73
C ASP A 34 1.00 -7.10 60.44
N GLY A 35 2.19 -6.68 60.09
CA GLY A 35 3.36 -6.91 60.87
C GLY A 35 4.21 -8.09 60.44
N GLU A 36 5.17 -7.75 59.66
CA GLU A 36 6.53 -8.24 59.90
C GLU A 36 7.51 -7.22 59.34
N GLU A 37 8.52 -6.97 60.09
CA GLU A 37 9.67 -6.13 59.93
C GLU A 37 9.92 -5.71 58.46
N THR A 38 9.63 -4.47 58.12
CA THR A 38 10.32 -3.81 57.05
C THR A 38 11.80 -3.89 57.39
N THR A 39 12.44 -4.93 56.86
CA THR A 39 13.86 -4.83 56.59
C THR A 39 13.95 -3.71 55.57
N GLU A 40 14.34 -2.52 56.06
CA GLU A 40 14.73 -1.40 55.18
C GLU A 40 15.64 -1.99 54.09
N PRO A 41 15.46 -1.57 52.82
CA PRO A 41 16.36 -2.00 51.77
C PRO A 41 17.80 -1.70 52.23
N VAL A 42 18.65 -2.73 52.37
CA VAL A 42 20.03 -2.50 52.73
C VAL A 42 20.67 -1.85 51.52
N GLU A 43 20.81 -0.53 51.51
CA GLU A 43 21.63 0.21 50.56
C GLU A 43 23.07 -0.33 50.67
N THR A 44 23.48 -1.13 49.71
CA THR A 44 24.81 -1.77 49.73
C THR A 44 25.84 -1.02 48.89
N ASP A 45 25.41 -0.09 48.07
CA ASP A 45 26.26 0.81 47.29
C ASP A 45 25.41 1.95 46.69
N VAL A 46 26.03 2.98 46.13
CA VAL A 46 25.31 4.16 45.57
C VAL A 46 24.24 3.73 44.56
N GLY A 47 22.97 3.77 44.97
CA GLY A 47 21.82 3.49 44.13
C GLY A 47 21.46 2.02 43.93
N GLU A 48 22.14 1.06 44.53
CA GLU A 48 21.79 -0.36 44.54
C GLU A 48 20.82 -0.65 45.70
N SER A 49 19.75 -1.39 45.43
CA SER A 49 18.80 -1.84 46.46
C SER A 49 18.23 -3.20 46.14
N ARG A 50 17.38 -3.74 47.03
CA ARG A 50 16.66 -4.99 46.77
C ARG A 50 15.17 -4.72 46.59
N THR A 51 14.57 -5.42 45.62
CA THR A 51 13.10 -5.43 45.46
C THR A 51 12.43 -6.27 46.57
N PRO A 52 11.14 -6.12 46.82
CA PRO A 52 10.39 -6.98 47.75
C PRO A 52 10.53 -8.49 47.45
N GLN A 53 10.73 -8.86 46.17
CA GLN A 53 10.97 -10.25 45.70
C GLN A 53 12.44 -10.69 45.84
N ASN A 54 13.26 -9.89 46.55
CA ASN A 54 14.69 -10.16 46.79
C ASN A 54 15.60 -10.14 45.56
N TYR A 55 15.18 -9.46 44.45
CA TYR A 55 16.07 -9.20 43.31
C TYR A 55 16.94 -7.96 43.59
N TRP A 56 18.13 -7.93 43.00
CA TRP A 56 18.97 -6.75 43.01
C TRP A 56 18.43 -5.74 42.03
N LEU A 57 18.04 -4.57 42.49
CA LEU A 57 17.75 -3.38 41.63
C LEU A 57 19.08 -2.67 41.41
N ILE A 58 19.53 -2.66 40.13
CA ILE A 58 20.89 -2.18 39.79
C ILE A 58 21.02 -0.69 39.99
N PHE A 59 19.96 0.06 39.77
CA PHE A 59 19.81 1.48 40.08
C PHE A 59 18.36 1.78 40.40
N PRO A 60 18.01 2.91 41.04
CA PRO A 60 16.63 3.24 41.35
C PRO A 60 15.74 3.18 40.11
N GLN A 61 14.56 2.57 40.22
CA GLN A 61 13.59 2.50 39.14
C GLN A 61 13.33 3.90 38.56
N VAL A 62 13.34 4.01 37.25
CA VAL A 62 13.02 5.23 36.51
C VAL A 62 11.70 5.04 35.81
N GLU A 63 10.71 5.82 36.17
CA GLU A 63 9.39 5.80 35.54
C GLU A 63 9.48 6.29 34.10
N ARG A 64 8.62 5.76 33.23
CA ARG A 64 8.59 6.09 31.81
C ARG A 64 8.54 7.60 31.54
N GLU A 65 7.77 8.31 32.34
CA GLU A 65 7.57 9.77 32.26
C GLU A 65 8.84 10.55 32.55
N ASP A 66 9.73 10.00 33.38
CA ASP A 66 10.99 10.63 33.78
C ASP A 66 12.16 10.33 32.84
N ILE A 67 12.00 9.39 31.92
CA ILE A 67 13.03 9.06 30.93
C ILE A 67 13.05 10.17 29.87
N LYS A 68 14.22 10.79 29.68
CA LYS A 68 14.50 11.77 28.63
C LYS A 68 15.01 11.12 27.36
N SER A 69 15.95 10.17 27.48
CA SER A 69 16.52 9.44 26.35
C SER A 69 17.05 8.08 26.76
N ILE A 70 17.07 7.16 25.80
CA ILE A 70 17.70 5.85 25.88
C ILE A 70 18.62 5.73 24.68
N GLU A 71 19.94 5.58 24.93
CA GLU A 71 20.92 5.25 23.90
C GLU A 71 21.27 3.78 24.02
N VAL A 72 21.32 3.10 22.91
CA VAL A 72 21.66 1.66 22.83
C VAL A 72 22.83 1.50 21.89
N HIS A 73 23.83 0.74 22.33
CA HIS A 73 24.93 0.26 21.51
C HIS A 73 24.94 -1.26 21.53
N ASN A 74 25.00 -1.87 20.37
CA ASN A 74 25.09 -3.32 20.21
C ASN A 74 25.79 -3.67 18.89
N LYS A 75 25.92 -4.95 18.58
CA LYS A 75 26.57 -5.45 17.34
C LYS A 75 25.97 -4.91 16.02
N TYR A 76 24.81 -4.28 16.05
CA TYR A 76 24.15 -3.70 14.89
C TYR A 76 24.37 -2.18 14.79
N GLY A 77 25.04 -1.56 15.78
CA GLY A 77 25.35 -0.14 15.80
C GLY A 77 24.90 0.58 17.06
N THR A 78 24.93 1.90 16.99
CA THR A 78 24.50 2.78 18.08
C THR A 78 23.32 3.62 17.60
N TYR A 79 22.26 3.68 18.42
CA TYR A 79 21.08 4.48 18.15
C TYR A 79 20.52 5.05 19.45
N LYS A 80 19.75 6.14 19.30
CA LYS A 80 19.23 6.88 20.45
C LYS A 80 17.77 7.21 20.27
N PHE A 81 16.97 6.80 21.24
CA PHE A 81 15.62 7.30 21.43
C PHE A 81 15.66 8.53 22.34
N TYR A 82 14.97 9.58 21.97
CA TYR A 82 14.85 10.78 22.79
C TYR A 82 13.44 11.36 22.73
N ARG A 83 13.06 12.17 23.74
CA ARG A 83 11.79 12.88 23.72
C ARG A 83 11.90 14.15 22.90
N ASN A 84 11.07 14.26 21.88
CA ASN A 84 10.95 15.47 21.08
C ASN A 84 10.20 16.58 21.81
N LYS A 85 9.96 17.71 21.15
CA LYS A 85 9.27 18.87 21.74
C LYS A 85 7.81 18.59 22.16
N GLU A 86 7.21 17.54 21.62
CA GLU A 86 5.84 17.09 21.94
C GLU A 86 5.83 16.01 23.05
N ASP A 87 6.96 15.79 23.71
CA ASP A 87 7.18 14.76 24.74
C ASP A 87 6.96 13.31 24.22
N LYS A 88 7.09 13.12 22.88
CA LYS A 88 7.04 11.81 22.25
C LYS A 88 8.43 11.26 22.03
N PHE A 89 8.63 9.98 22.26
CA PHE A 89 9.87 9.31 21.92
C PHE A 89 10.01 9.17 20.40
N VAL A 90 11.18 9.50 19.89
CA VAL A 90 11.58 9.37 18.48
C VAL A 90 13.01 8.84 18.41
N ILE A 91 13.37 8.21 17.29
CA ILE A 91 14.76 7.85 17.00
C ILE A 91 15.46 9.06 16.39
N GLU A 92 16.65 9.38 16.85
CA GLU A 92 17.48 10.46 16.34
C GLU A 92 17.77 10.25 14.84
N GLY A 93 17.40 11.25 14.01
CA GLY A 93 17.49 11.19 12.55
C GLY A 93 16.31 10.49 11.85
N PHE A 94 15.33 9.98 12.59
CA PHE A 94 14.16 9.28 12.05
C PHE A 94 12.88 9.63 12.81
N GLU A 95 12.59 10.91 12.93
CA GLU A 95 11.52 11.43 13.81
C GLU A 95 10.10 11.08 13.35
N ASN A 96 9.92 10.68 12.08
CA ASN A 96 8.63 10.38 11.47
C ASN A 96 8.25 8.88 11.50
N LEU A 97 9.07 8.04 12.13
CA LEU A 97 8.79 6.60 12.18
C LEU A 97 7.62 6.28 13.10
N ALA A 98 6.86 5.26 12.73
CA ALA A 98 5.93 4.58 13.62
C ALA A 98 6.65 3.46 14.35
N TYR A 99 6.50 3.39 15.67
CA TYR A 99 7.13 2.34 16.47
C TYR A 99 6.23 1.11 16.61
N ASP A 100 6.86 -0.07 16.69
CA ASP A 100 6.22 -1.22 17.28
C ASP A 100 6.01 -0.95 18.78
N GLN A 101 4.76 -0.75 19.17
CA GLN A 101 4.40 -0.29 20.52
C GLN A 101 4.75 -1.33 21.59
N GLU A 102 4.72 -2.61 21.26
CA GLU A 102 5.06 -3.69 22.19
C GLU A 102 6.58 -3.70 22.41
N GLN A 103 7.36 -3.76 21.36
CA GLN A 103 8.84 -3.79 21.44
C GLN A 103 9.37 -2.53 22.12
N PHE A 104 8.86 -1.38 21.74
CA PHE A 104 9.26 -0.11 22.34
C PHE A 104 8.92 -0.02 23.83
N SER A 105 7.73 -0.48 24.23
CA SER A 105 7.36 -0.53 25.66
C SER A 105 8.26 -1.47 26.44
N GLN A 106 8.63 -2.61 25.87
CA GLN A 106 9.59 -3.53 26.48
C GLN A 106 10.97 -2.88 26.64
N LEU A 107 11.48 -2.13 25.66
CA LEU A 107 12.74 -1.40 25.78
C LEU A 107 12.69 -0.43 26.97
N VAL A 108 11.66 0.40 27.05
CA VAL A 108 11.48 1.39 28.12
C VAL A 108 11.43 0.72 29.50
N VAL A 109 10.64 -0.35 29.63
CA VAL A 109 10.52 -1.08 30.89
C VAL A 109 11.84 -1.77 31.26
N SER A 110 12.48 -2.48 30.33
CA SER A 110 13.73 -3.22 30.61
C SER A 110 14.87 -2.29 30.97
N THR A 111 14.92 -1.08 30.41
CA THR A 111 15.96 -0.10 30.72
C THR A 111 15.66 0.76 31.92
N GLY A 112 14.38 1.05 32.22
CA GLY A 112 13.95 1.84 33.40
C GLY A 112 13.87 1.02 34.69
N PHE A 113 13.66 -0.31 34.57
CA PHE A 113 13.58 -1.23 35.71
C PHE A 113 14.54 -2.41 35.52
N THR A 114 15.81 -2.18 35.81
CA THR A 114 16.87 -3.16 35.60
C THR A 114 17.16 -3.94 36.85
N ILE A 115 16.74 -5.20 36.86
CA ILE A 115 16.89 -6.12 38.01
C ILE A 115 17.80 -7.31 37.68
N SER A 116 18.41 -7.86 38.72
CA SER A 116 19.21 -9.08 38.66
C SER A 116 18.86 -10.01 39.79
N GLN A 117 18.79 -11.31 39.51
CA GLN A 117 18.64 -12.33 40.54
C GLN A 117 19.99 -12.70 41.21
N VAL A 118 21.07 -12.50 40.47
CA VAL A 118 22.40 -13.04 40.87
C VAL A 118 23.46 -11.97 40.74
N LYS A 119 24.20 -11.74 41.78
CA LYS A 119 25.56 -11.18 41.76
C LYS A 119 26.55 -12.30 41.50
N VAL A 120 27.33 -12.21 40.44
CA VAL A 120 28.31 -13.22 40.04
C VAL A 120 29.58 -13.04 40.87
N THR A 121 30.08 -11.84 40.91
CA THR A 121 31.29 -11.48 41.68
C THR A 121 31.31 -9.97 41.95
N GLU A 122 31.93 -9.63 43.09
CA GLU A 122 32.28 -8.26 43.45
C GLU A 122 33.81 -8.10 43.26
N ASN A 123 34.26 -6.96 42.72
CA ASN A 123 35.65 -6.69 42.38
C ASN A 123 36.29 -7.73 41.42
N PRO A 124 35.74 -7.93 40.22
CA PRO A 124 36.28 -8.85 39.24
C PRO A 124 37.72 -8.50 38.84
N THR A 125 38.52 -9.52 38.56
CA THR A 125 39.86 -9.34 37.96
C THR A 125 39.75 -8.97 36.49
N GLU A 126 40.82 -8.46 35.88
CA GLU A 126 40.86 -8.18 34.46
C GLU A 126 40.61 -9.43 33.60
N GLU A 127 41.07 -10.61 34.05
CA GLU A 127 40.82 -11.88 33.36
C GLU A 127 39.33 -12.22 33.39
N GLN A 128 38.67 -12.03 34.55
CA GLN A 128 37.23 -12.25 34.68
C GLN A 128 36.42 -11.26 33.83
N LEU A 129 36.85 -9.99 33.74
CA LEU A 129 36.20 -9.03 32.88
C LEU A 129 36.27 -9.44 31.40
N LYS A 130 37.41 -10.01 30.94
CA LYS A 130 37.57 -10.57 29.61
C LYS A 130 36.69 -11.82 29.42
N GLU A 131 36.74 -12.75 30.39
CA GLU A 131 35.94 -13.97 30.35
C GLU A 131 34.43 -13.69 30.26
N TYR A 132 33.96 -12.69 30.95
CA TYR A 132 32.52 -12.29 30.94
C TYR A 132 32.13 -11.34 29.81
N GLY A 133 33.08 -10.93 28.94
CA GLY A 133 32.77 -10.17 27.71
C GLY A 133 32.65 -8.67 27.87
N PHE A 134 33.38 -8.07 28.83
CA PHE A 134 33.38 -6.61 29.04
C PHE A 134 34.51 -5.87 28.32
N TYR A 135 35.22 -6.58 27.43
CA TYR A 135 36.24 -6.03 26.52
C TYR A 135 35.72 -6.15 25.07
N ASP A 136 36.46 -5.63 24.13
CA ASP A 136 36.18 -5.76 22.69
C ASP A 136 34.78 -5.28 22.28
N ASP A 137 34.46 -4.04 22.65
CA ASP A 137 33.22 -3.34 22.26
C ASP A 137 31.94 -4.00 22.79
N PRO A 138 31.77 -4.12 24.13
CA PRO A 138 30.57 -4.72 24.71
C PRO A 138 29.32 -3.89 24.45
N ALA A 139 28.19 -4.53 24.30
CA ALA A 139 26.90 -3.84 24.20
C ALA A 139 26.61 -3.04 25.48
N TYR A 140 25.91 -1.93 25.35
CA TYR A 140 25.45 -1.14 26.50
C TYR A 140 24.17 -0.38 26.19
N TYR A 141 23.51 0.09 27.21
CA TYR A 141 22.53 1.15 27.11
C TYR A 141 22.82 2.26 28.11
N ILE A 142 22.45 3.49 27.72
CA ILE A 142 22.51 4.68 28.54
C ILE A 142 21.10 5.25 28.68
N LEU A 143 20.57 5.25 29.88
CA LEU A 143 19.30 5.88 30.20
C LEU A 143 19.57 7.23 30.84
N THR A 144 19.02 8.31 30.28
CA THR A 144 19.11 9.66 30.82
C THR A 144 17.74 10.12 31.27
N THR A 145 17.64 10.59 32.51
CA THR A 145 16.40 11.11 33.08
C THR A 145 16.17 12.58 32.71
N LYS A 146 14.94 13.07 32.89
CA LYS A 146 14.60 14.50 32.74
C LYS A 146 15.35 15.38 33.76
N SER A 147 15.70 14.84 34.93
CA SER A 147 16.52 15.52 35.94
C SER A 147 18.02 15.62 35.57
N GLY A 148 18.44 14.88 34.52
CA GLY A 148 19.83 14.83 34.07
C GLY A 148 20.64 13.67 34.67
N THR A 149 20.04 12.81 35.50
CA THR A 149 20.73 11.59 35.99
C THR A 149 20.98 10.63 34.83
N VAL A 150 22.16 10.04 34.80
CA VAL A 150 22.58 9.10 33.75
C VAL A 150 22.87 7.74 34.37
N HIS A 151 22.25 6.70 33.80
CA HIS A 151 22.50 5.32 34.15
C HIS A 151 23.05 4.58 32.93
N LYS A 152 24.25 3.98 33.04
CA LYS A 152 24.82 3.18 31.98
C LYS A 152 25.04 1.77 32.47
N VAL A 153 24.49 0.82 31.71
CA VAL A 153 24.64 -0.61 31.95
C VAL A 153 25.36 -1.24 30.76
N ILE A 154 26.47 -1.89 31.05
CA ILE A 154 27.32 -2.59 30.09
C ILE A 154 26.93 -4.08 30.12
N ILE A 155 26.73 -4.68 28.94
CA ILE A 155 26.25 -6.05 28.76
C ILE A 155 27.37 -6.87 28.15
N GLY A 156 27.79 -7.91 28.87
CA GLY A 156 28.80 -8.85 28.43
C GLY A 156 28.23 -10.07 27.69
N TYR A 157 28.94 -11.20 27.77
CA TYR A 157 28.55 -12.40 27.05
C TYR A 157 27.29 -13.05 27.61
N LYS A 158 26.62 -13.81 26.74
CA LYS A 158 25.52 -14.67 27.08
C LYS A 158 26.00 -15.84 27.95
N ILE A 159 25.24 -16.16 28.99
CA ILE A 159 25.52 -17.31 29.84
C ILE A 159 25.19 -18.60 29.09
N ILE A 160 26.16 -19.48 28.93
CA ILE A 160 26.05 -20.73 28.14
C ILE A 160 24.91 -21.63 28.64
N ALA A 161 24.69 -21.67 29.96
CA ALA A 161 23.59 -22.42 30.58
C ALA A 161 22.19 -21.82 30.36
N GLY A 162 22.06 -20.77 29.52
CA GLY A 162 20.78 -20.22 29.10
C GLY A 162 20.13 -19.23 30.05
N GLY A 163 20.84 -18.77 31.07
CA GLY A 163 20.28 -17.93 32.15
C GLY A 163 20.19 -16.43 31.91
N GLY A 164 20.71 -15.88 30.81
CA GLY A 164 20.75 -14.45 30.56
C GLY A 164 22.13 -13.93 30.15
N TYR A 165 22.46 -12.70 30.54
CA TYR A 165 23.67 -11.99 30.13
C TYR A 165 24.41 -11.46 31.34
N TYR A 166 25.76 -11.53 31.33
CA TYR A 166 26.56 -10.79 32.29
C TYR A 166 26.36 -9.29 32.06
N ALA A 167 26.35 -8.55 33.17
CA ALA A 167 26.19 -7.10 33.09
C ALA A 167 26.92 -6.38 34.22
N MET A 168 27.33 -5.15 33.96
CA MET A 168 27.89 -4.22 34.93
C MET A 168 27.21 -2.85 34.83
N TYR A 169 27.10 -2.19 35.97
CA TYR A 169 26.75 -0.79 36.03
C TYR A 169 28.03 0.07 36.00
N GLU A 170 28.08 1.09 35.14
CA GLU A 170 29.26 1.94 35.00
C GLU A 170 29.66 2.58 36.36
N GLY A 171 30.93 2.51 36.70
CA GLY A 171 31.48 2.99 37.99
C GLY A 171 31.34 2.04 39.14
N ARG A 172 30.68 0.85 38.98
CA ARG A 172 30.55 -0.16 40.00
C ARG A 172 31.34 -1.43 39.63
N LYS A 173 32.02 -2.01 40.61
CA LYS A 173 32.85 -3.23 40.40
C LYS A 173 32.07 -4.50 40.77
N THR A 174 30.86 -4.64 40.23
CA THR A 174 30.02 -5.80 40.47
C THR A 174 29.47 -6.33 39.18
N ILE A 175 29.56 -7.67 38.97
CA ILE A 175 28.99 -8.35 37.81
C ILE A 175 27.67 -8.99 38.25
N TYR A 176 26.63 -8.69 37.47
CA TYR A 176 25.26 -9.18 37.61
C TYR A 176 24.89 -10.11 36.46
N VAL A 177 23.72 -10.76 36.60
CA VAL A 177 23.08 -11.51 35.54
C VAL A 177 21.76 -10.83 35.21
N LEU A 178 21.62 -10.30 33.98
CA LEU A 178 20.36 -9.80 33.47
C LEU A 178 19.61 -10.86 32.67
N GLU A 179 18.31 -10.70 32.59
CA GLU A 179 17.43 -11.66 31.92
C GLU A 179 17.65 -11.71 30.40
N LYS A 180 17.29 -12.85 29.81
CA LYS A 180 17.35 -13.09 28.37
C LYS A 180 16.43 -12.16 27.54
N SER A 181 15.42 -11.56 28.15
CA SER A 181 14.49 -10.60 27.51
C SER A 181 15.20 -9.44 26.82
N LEU A 182 16.42 -9.08 27.24
CA LEU A 182 17.26 -8.07 26.59
C LEU A 182 17.60 -8.39 25.12
N GLU A 183 17.55 -9.68 24.71
CA GLU A 183 17.77 -10.08 23.32
C GLU A 183 16.77 -9.43 22.36
N LYS A 184 15.56 -9.19 22.82
CA LYS A 184 14.46 -8.65 22.01
C LYS A 184 14.44 -7.13 21.94
N VAL A 185 15.22 -6.45 22.76
CA VAL A 185 15.18 -4.98 22.88
C VAL A 185 16.57 -4.36 22.78
N VAL A 186 17.39 -4.44 23.83
CA VAL A 186 18.72 -3.80 23.85
C VAL A 186 19.70 -4.47 22.88
N LEU A 187 19.63 -5.78 22.72
CA LEU A 187 20.53 -6.55 21.84
C LEU A 187 19.94 -6.83 20.45
N ALA A 188 18.73 -6.37 20.19
CA ALA A 188 18.06 -6.46 18.90
C ALA A 188 18.53 -5.34 17.94
N PRO A 189 18.39 -5.49 16.62
CA PRO A 189 18.61 -4.41 15.69
C PRO A 189 17.52 -3.35 15.87
N VAL A 190 17.87 -2.09 15.62
CA VAL A 190 16.94 -0.95 15.80
C VAL A 190 15.69 -1.07 14.92
N VAL A 191 15.79 -1.72 13.77
CA VAL A 191 14.66 -1.95 12.85
C VAL A 191 13.52 -2.74 13.49
N ASP A 192 13.81 -3.60 14.47
CA ASP A 192 12.79 -4.38 15.21
C ASP A 192 11.91 -3.48 16.12
N MET A 193 12.34 -2.24 16.38
CA MET A 193 11.58 -1.25 17.15
C MET A 193 10.60 -0.45 16.29
N VAL A 194 10.59 -0.67 14.97
CA VAL A 194 9.86 0.14 14.00
C VAL A 194 8.75 -0.70 13.37
N ALA A 195 7.53 -0.16 13.36
CA ALA A 195 6.41 -0.79 12.68
C ALA A 195 6.64 -0.79 11.16
N PRO A 196 6.45 -1.93 10.46
CA PRO A 196 6.75 -2.06 9.04
C PRO A 196 5.69 -1.41 8.15
N LEU A 197 5.40 -0.13 8.35
CA LEU A 197 4.45 0.63 7.56
C LEU A 197 5.07 0.99 6.21
N VAL A 198 4.35 0.66 5.13
CA VAL A 198 4.69 1.09 3.77
C VAL A 198 3.92 2.35 3.40
N THR A 199 2.65 2.41 3.78
CA THR A 199 1.76 3.57 3.57
C THR A 199 0.97 3.86 4.83
N ALA A 200 0.56 5.11 5.04
CA ALA A 200 -0.28 5.52 6.16
C ALA A 200 -1.07 6.80 5.82
N GLY A 201 -2.00 7.15 6.68
CA GLY A 201 -2.77 8.40 6.56
C GLY A 201 -3.97 8.34 5.62
N ILE A 202 -4.21 7.19 4.96
CA ILE A 202 -5.32 7.00 4.02
C ILE A 202 -6.49 6.36 4.78
N LYS A 203 -7.68 6.95 4.69
CA LYS A 203 -8.88 6.35 5.27
C LYS A 203 -9.43 5.24 4.38
N SER A 204 -9.75 4.08 4.96
CA SER A 204 -10.19 2.91 4.19
C SER A 204 -11.45 3.16 3.35
N ASN A 205 -12.36 4.00 3.82
CA ASN A 205 -13.55 4.37 3.07
C ASN A 205 -13.31 5.52 2.06
N GLU A 206 -12.08 5.98 1.91
CA GLU A 206 -11.68 7.06 1.00
C GLU A 206 -10.61 6.58 -0.01
N TYR A 207 -10.39 5.26 -0.17
CA TYR A 207 -9.39 4.70 -1.10
C TYR A 207 -9.58 5.20 -2.55
N PHE A 208 -10.84 5.47 -2.94
CA PHE A 208 -11.18 6.01 -4.24
C PHE A 208 -10.66 7.46 -4.47
N ASN A 209 -10.22 8.15 -3.41
CA ASN A 209 -9.56 9.45 -3.52
C ASN A 209 -8.05 9.33 -3.81
N ILE A 210 -7.50 8.10 -3.86
CA ILE A 210 -6.16 7.88 -4.43
C ILE A 210 -6.23 8.23 -5.91
N ASP A 211 -5.41 9.18 -6.35
CA ASP A 211 -5.44 9.76 -7.69
C ASP A 211 -4.04 9.85 -8.30
N ASN A 212 -3.97 10.14 -9.60
CA ASN A 212 -2.72 10.24 -10.35
C ASN A 212 -1.79 9.04 -10.13
N PHE A 213 -2.41 7.85 -10.06
CA PHE A 213 -1.72 6.61 -9.80
C PHE A 213 -0.87 6.20 -11.01
N LYS A 214 0.42 5.95 -10.78
CA LYS A 214 1.37 5.57 -11.83
C LYS A 214 2.27 4.46 -11.37
N ILE A 215 2.55 3.54 -12.29
CA ILE A 215 3.58 2.50 -12.14
C ILE A 215 4.60 2.71 -13.24
N TYR A 216 5.86 2.68 -12.87
CA TYR A 216 7.01 2.72 -13.77
C TYR A 216 7.77 1.40 -13.68
N HIS A 217 8.22 0.90 -14.81
CA HIS A 217 9.18 -0.18 -14.91
C HIS A 217 10.50 0.39 -15.44
N HIS A 218 11.58 0.34 -14.64
CA HIS A 218 12.88 0.93 -14.98
C HIS A 218 12.74 2.35 -15.57
N ASP A 219 12.13 3.27 -14.83
CA ASP A 219 11.85 4.66 -15.21
C ASP A 219 10.92 4.88 -16.42
N LYS A 220 10.49 3.81 -17.11
CA LYS A 220 9.48 3.91 -18.15
C LYS A 220 8.09 3.83 -17.55
N LEU A 221 7.24 4.80 -17.90
CA LEU A 221 5.83 4.77 -17.50
C LEU A 221 5.18 3.52 -18.09
N PHE A 222 4.73 2.61 -17.23
CA PHE A 222 4.08 1.36 -17.59
C PHE A 222 2.54 1.51 -17.54
N PHE A 223 2.03 2.07 -16.47
CA PHE A 223 0.60 2.26 -16.27
C PHE A 223 0.32 3.60 -15.59
N ALA A 224 -0.73 4.29 -16.02
CA ALA A 224 -1.22 5.47 -15.34
C ALA A 224 -2.74 5.53 -15.37
N ALA A 225 -3.35 5.91 -14.24
CA ALA A 225 -4.77 6.15 -14.12
C ALA A 225 -5.04 7.35 -13.21
N GLN A 226 -6.16 8.02 -13.45
CA GLN A 226 -6.60 9.16 -12.66
C GLN A 226 -8.11 9.13 -12.44
N ASN A 227 -8.56 9.81 -11.40
CA ASN A 227 -9.98 10.01 -11.17
C ASN A 227 -10.56 10.96 -12.21
N LEU A 228 -11.83 10.76 -12.53
CA LEU A 228 -12.57 11.66 -13.40
C LEU A 228 -12.92 12.94 -12.66
N THR A 229 -12.80 14.08 -13.34
CA THR A 229 -13.31 15.35 -12.83
C THR A 229 -14.83 15.32 -12.75
N SER A 230 -15.42 16.24 -11.98
CA SER A 230 -16.88 16.37 -11.89
C SER A 230 -17.54 16.66 -13.25
N GLU A 231 -16.84 17.34 -14.16
CA GLU A 231 -17.28 17.61 -15.52
C GLU A 231 -17.22 16.35 -16.38
N GLU A 232 -16.09 15.62 -16.32
CA GLU A 232 -15.93 14.34 -17.01
C GLU A 232 -16.94 13.30 -16.52
N LEU A 233 -17.24 13.25 -15.21
CA LEU A 233 -18.28 12.38 -14.67
C LEU A 233 -19.68 12.70 -15.22
N LYS A 234 -20.00 13.96 -15.43
CA LYS A 234 -21.28 14.37 -16.04
C LYS A 234 -21.35 14.04 -17.52
N GLU A 235 -20.21 14.02 -18.21
CA GLU A 235 -20.10 13.76 -19.64
C GLU A 235 -19.81 12.28 -19.94
N ARG A 236 -19.30 11.54 -18.95
CA ARG A 236 -19.00 10.11 -19.12
C ARG A 236 -20.28 9.30 -19.07
N GLU A 237 -20.73 9.08 -20.20
CA GLU A 237 -21.88 8.37 -20.66
C GLU A 237 -21.57 6.90 -20.86
N THR A 238 -20.76 6.31 -19.97
CA THR A 238 -20.44 4.90 -20.02
C THR A 238 -21.45 4.11 -19.20
N THR A 239 -21.71 2.89 -19.61
CA THR A 239 -22.45 1.91 -18.81
C THR A 239 -21.63 1.45 -17.57
N ALA A 240 -20.36 1.81 -17.48
CA ALA A 240 -19.49 1.47 -16.38
C ALA A 240 -19.60 2.50 -15.25
N LEU A 241 -19.80 2.01 -14.03
CA LEU A 241 -19.86 2.81 -12.80
C LEU A 241 -18.47 3.22 -12.28
N VAL A 242 -17.49 3.36 -13.17
CA VAL A 242 -16.11 3.61 -12.79
C VAL A 242 -15.83 5.11 -12.79
N ALA A 243 -15.43 5.63 -11.64
CA ALA A 243 -15.09 7.03 -11.45
C ALA A 243 -13.64 7.39 -11.85
N SER A 244 -12.95 6.52 -12.59
CA SER A 244 -11.55 6.68 -12.98
C SER A 244 -11.35 6.37 -14.47
N LYS A 245 -10.24 6.85 -15.03
CA LYS A 245 -9.78 6.52 -16.39
C LYS A 245 -8.31 6.15 -16.39
N VAL A 246 -7.93 5.25 -17.28
CA VAL A 246 -6.53 4.98 -17.63
C VAL A 246 -6.05 6.07 -18.57
N THR A 247 -4.89 6.64 -18.31
CA THR A 247 -4.28 7.71 -19.14
C THR A 247 -3.03 7.23 -19.87
N HIS A 248 -2.46 6.11 -19.42
CA HIS A 248 -1.38 5.42 -20.11
C HIS A 248 -1.60 3.89 -20.00
N PRO A 249 -1.53 3.13 -21.11
CA PRO A 249 -0.98 3.49 -22.43
C PRO A 249 -1.94 4.28 -23.35
N GLY A 250 -3.15 4.53 -22.93
CA GLY A 250 -4.16 5.24 -23.70
C GLY A 250 -5.42 5.47 -22.89
N ASP A 251 -6.47 6.03 -23.49
CA ASP A 251 -7.76 6.28 -22.83
C ASP A 251 -8.60 4.99 -22.78
N TYR A 252 -8.50 4.28 -21.68
CA TYR A 252 -9.25 3.06 -21.41
C TYR A 252 -10.01 3.16 -20.08
N THR A 253 -10.98 2.30 -19.91
CA THR A 253 -11.64 2.10 -18.61
C THR A 253 -10.76 1.18 -17.74
N PRO A 254 -10.46 1.53 -16.48
CA PRO A 254 -9.76 0.62 -15.58
C PRO A 254 -10.61 -0.63 -15.30
N SER A 255 -9.95 -1.76 -15.11
CA SER A 255 -10.60 -2.97 -14.56
C SER A 255 -10.87 -2.81 -13.06
N ASN A 256 -11.69 -3.70 -12.48
CA ASN A 256 -11.97 -3.71 -11.03
C ASN A 256 -10.71 -3.91 -10.18
N ILE A 257 -9.69 -4.54 -10.74
CA ILE A 257 -8.40 -4.76 -10.09
C ILE A 257 -7.72 -3.45 -9.68
N TYR A 258 -7.93 -2.37 -10.44
CA TYR A 258 -7.40 -1.05 -10.09
C TYR A 258 -7.90 -0.58 -8.72
N ASP A 259 -9.18 -0.79 -8.43
CA ASP A 259 -9.76 -0.44 -7.13
C ASP A 259 -9.26 -1.38 -6.02
N GLU A 260 -9.05 -2.66 -6.31
CA GLU A 260 -8.47 -3.63 -5.36
C GLU A 260 -7.05 -3.23 -4.98
N VAL A 261 -6.22 -2.80 -5.95
CA VAL A 261 -4.86 -2.32 -5.68
C VAL A 261 -4.89 -1.02 -4.86
N ARG A 262 -5.74 -0.05 -5.19
CA ARG A 262 -5.87 1.18 -4.39
C ARG A 262 -6.28 0.88 -2.96
N LEU A 263 -7.23 -0.03 -2.76
CA LEU A 263 -7.65 -0.47 -1.43
C LEU A 263 -6.52 -1.20 -0.69
N GLY A 264 -5.75 -2.04 -1.39
CA GLY A 264 -4.60 -2.75 -0.84
C GLY A 264 -3.47 -1.83 -0.37
N LEU A 265 -3.34 -0.64 -0.97
CA LEU A 265 -2.34 0.36 -0.56
C LEU A 265 -2.79 1.23 0.64
N VAL A 266 -4.01 1.04 1.16
CA VAL A 266 -4.51 1.82 2.30
C VAL A 266 -3.86 1.35 3.60
N ASN A 267 -3.03 2.19 4.21
CA ASN A 267 -2.33 1.91 5.48
C ASN A 267 -1.68 0.51 5.48
N TYR A 268 -0.99 0.19 4.37
CA TYR A 268 -0.39 -1.13 4.18
C TYR A 268 0.79 -1.34 5.13
N VAL A 269 0.80 -2.51 5.76
CA VAL A 269 1.81 -2.97 6.70
C VAL A 269 2.49 -4.20 6.12
N GLY A 270 3.82 -4.17 5.95
CA GLY A 270 4.60 -5.31 5.52
C GLY A 270 5.00 -6.24 6.68
N ASP A 271 5.91 -7.17 6.42
CA ASP A 271 6.34 -8.15 7.41
C ASP A 271 7.38 -7.60 8.39
N ALA A 272 8.35 -6.85 7.90
CA ALA A 272 9.44 -6.31 8.72
C ALA A 272 10.09 -5.09 8.08
N VAL A 273 10.57 -4.16 8.89
CA VAL A 273 11.54 -3.14 8.45
C VAL A 273 12.91 -3.81 8.37
N VAL A 274 13.60 -3.66 7.24
CA VAL A 274 14.93 -4.25 7.04
C VAL A 274 16.05 -3.20 7.05
N ALA A 275 15.71 -1.93 6.77
CA ALA A 275 16.66 -0.83 6.86
C ALA A 275 15.98 0.50 7.20
N LEU A 276 16.67 1.34 7.98
CA LEU A 276 16.33 2.75 8.21
C LEU A 276 17.15 3.63 7.27
N GLY A 277 16.47 4.55 6.58
CA GLY A 277 17.08 5.44 5.59
C GLY A 277 17.19 4.81 4.21
N LEU A 278 16.81 5.60 3.19
CA LEU A 278 17.03 5.26 1.78
C LEU A 278 18.42 5.75 1.34
N THR A 279 19.46 5.27 2.05
CA THR A 279 20.87 5.58 1.77
C THR A 279 21.37 4.83 0.54
N GLU A 280 22.44 5.29 -0.11
CA GLU A 280 23.03 4.56 -1.25
C GLU A 280 23.42 3.11 -0.89
N GLU A 281 23.91 2.88 0.32
CA GLU A 281 24.27 1.55 0.82
C GLU A 281 23.04 0.65 0.94
N ASN A 282 22.01 1.10 1.66
CA ASN A 282 20.77 0.37 1.82
C ASN A 282 20.07 0.10 0.47
N LEU A 283 19.99 1.12 -0.39
CA LEU A 283 19.40 0.96 -1.72
C LEU A 283 20.14 -0.09 -2.56
N LYS A 284 21.48 -0.13 -2.46
CA LYS A 284 22.28 -1.13 -3.16
C LYS A 284 22.09 -2.53 -2.58
N GLU A 285 22.08 -2.65 -1.26
CA GLU A 285 21.91 -3.94 -0.57
C GLU A 285 20.58 -4.61 -0.93
N TYR A 286 19.50 -3.83 -1.00
CA TYR A 286 18.16 -4.35 -1.26
C TYR A 286 17.71 -4.23 -2.72
N GLY A 287 18.62 -3.96 -3.67
CA GLY A 287 18.31 -3.92 -5.11
C GLY A 287 17.46 -2.74 -5.55
N LEU A 288 17.54 -1.62 -4.85
CA LEU A 288 16.73 -0.41 -5.06
C LEU A 288 17.54 0.78 -5.63
N SER A 289 18.83 0.61 -5.96
CA SER A 289 19.65 1.69 -6.55
C SER A 289 19.18 2.09 -7.95
N ASP A 290 18.69 1.12 -8.73
CA ASP A 290 17.98 1.28 -10.00
C ASP A 290 16.70 0.46 -9.89
N PRO A 291 15.65 1.00 -9.23
CA PRO A 291 14.52 0.20 -8.84
C PRO A 291 13.73 -0.31 -10.05
N PRO A 292 13.51 -1.62 -10.17
CA PRO A 292 12.69 -2.20 -11.23
C PRO A 292 11.29 -1.60 -11.29
N TYR A 293 10.74 -1.24 -10.13
CA TYR A 293 9.39 -0.72 -10.01
C TYR A 293 9.36 0.57 -9.19
N THR A 294 8.64 1.57 -9.70
CA THR A 294 8.30 2.77 -8.94
C THR A 294 6.80 2.98 -9.00
N ILE A 295 6.18 3.23 -7.85
CA ILE A 295 4.76 3.56 -7.70
C ILE A 295 4.66 4.99 -7.20
N THR A 296 3.84 5.81 -7.84
CA THR A 296 3.51 7.15 -7.36
C THR A 296 2.01 7.36 -7.41
N TYR A 297 1.47 8.05 -6.42
CA TYR A 297 0.08 8.46 -6.37
C TYR A 297 -0.11 9.64 -5.42
N ASN A 298 -1.24 10.29 -5.52
CA ASN A 298 -1.65 11.36 -4.61
C ASN A 298 -2.85 10.90 -3.77
N TYR A 299 -2.93 11.37 -2.55
CA TYR A 299 -4.12 11.28 -1.73
C TYR A 299 -4.33 12.62 -1.04
N LYS A 300 -5.38 13.35 -1.42
CA LYS A 300 -5.58 14.76 -1.05
C LYS A 300 -4.38 15.61 -1.49
N ASP A 301 -3.77 16.32 -0.56
CA ASP A 301 -2.62 17.20 -0.81
C ASP A 301 -1.26 16.48 -0.68
N ASP A 302 -1.27 15.20 -0.26
CA ASP A 302 -0.07 14.41 -0.04
C ASP A 302 0.29 13.60 -1.29
N SER A 303 1.60 13.49 -1.56
CA SER A 303 2.16 12.67 -2.63
C SER A 303 2.92 11.49 -2.04
N TYR A 304 2.64 10.30 -2.54
CA TYR A 304 3.28 9.05 -2.13
C TYR A 304 4.21 8.55 -3.23
N LYS A 305 5.38 8.09 -2.82
CA LYS A 305 6.32 7.40 -3.69
C LYS A 305 6.86 6.17 -3.01
N LEU A 306 6.74 5.05 -3.70
CA LEU A 306 7.31 3.76 -3.32
C LEU A 306 8.23 3.29 -4.44
N ILE A 307 9.33 2.65 -4.07
CA ILE A 307 10.22 1.93 -4.99
C ILE A 307 10.26 0.47 -4.54
N ALA A 308 10.31 -0.47 -5.48
CA ALA A 308 10.33 -1.89 -5.15
C ALA A 308 11.41 -2.62 -5.97
N SER A 309 12.04 -3.63 -5.35
CA SER A 309 13.00 -4.52 -5.99
C SER A 309 12.30 -5.52 -6.91
N GLU A 310 13.03 -6.36 -7.64
CA GLU A 310 12.51 -7.66 -8.08
C GLU A 310 12.20 -8.52 -6.85
N PRO A 311 11.26 -9.48 -6.96
CA PRO A 311 10.98 -10.38 -5.86
C PRO A 311 12.16 -11.34 -5.61
N VAL A 312 12.53 -11.48 -4.34
CA VAL A 312 13.58 -12.41 -3.89
C VAL A 312 13.01 -13.26 -2.77
N ASP A 313 13.10 -14.57 -2.91
CA ASP A 313 12.61 -15.56 -1.91
C ASP A 313 11.14 -15.32 -1.47
N GLY A 314 10.28 -14.93 -2.43
CA GLY A 314 8.85 -14.68 -2.20
C GLY A 314 8.53 -13.32 -1.57
N TYR A 315 9.45 -12.36 -1.64
CA TYR A 315 9.28 -11.02 -1.08
C TYR A 315 9.80 -9.94 -2.03
N TYR A 316 9.12 -8.79 -2.03
CA TYR A 316 9.67 -7.52 -2.49
C TYR A 316 10.34 -6.78 -1.33
N TYR A 317 11.42 -6.06 -1.60
CA TYR A 317 11.91 -5.01 -0.73
C TYR A 317 11.35 -3.68 -1.22
N VAL A 318 10.58 -3.00 -0.36
CA VAL A 318 9.86 -1.78 -0.73
C VAL A 318 10.43 -0.59 0.04
N GLY A 319 11.04 0.32 -0.68
CA GLY A 319 11.48 1.62 -0.13
C GLY A 319 10.31 2.59 -0.09
N THR A 320 9.98 3.11 1.08
CA THR A 320 8.93 4.12 1.28
C THR A 320 9.53 5.47 1.60
N TYR A 321 9.20 6.47 0.78
CA TYR A 321 9.66 7.84 1.01
C TYR A 321 8.91 8.53 2.16
N LEU A 322 7.71 8.07 2.50
CA LEU A 322 6.93 8.61 3.62
C LEU A 322 7.63 8.38 4.96
N PHE A 323 8.18 7.18 5.17
CA PHE A 323 8.85 6.81 6.42
C PHE A 323 10.37 6.77 6.31
N ASN A 324 10.92 6.92 5.11
CA ASN A 324 12.36 6.77 4.85
C ASN A 324 12.90 5.42 5.36
N THR A 325 12.20 4.33 5.01
CA THR A 325 12.54 2.95 5.41
C THR A 325 12.47 2.00 4.23
N ILE A 326 13.13 0.84 4.36
CA ILE A 326 12.95 -0.30 3.46
C ILE A 326 12.20 -1.39 4.24
N VAL A 327 11.10 -1.85 3.67
CA VAL A 327 10.18 -2.83 4.27
C VAL A 327 10.15 -4.09 3.42
N LYS A 328 10.19 -5.25 4.08
CA LYS A 328 9.98 -6.55 3.46
C LYS A 328 8.49 -6.80 3.29
N VAL A 329 8.06 -7.02 2.05
CA VAL A 329 6.65 -7.15 1.65
C VAL A 329 6.44 -8.48 0.95
N PRO A 330 5.46 -9.31 1.34
CA PRO A 330 5.16 -10.56 0.63
C PRO A 330 4.89 -10.33 -0.86
N GLU A 331 5.46 -11.19 -1.72
CA GLU A 331 5.29 -11.10 -3.18
C GLU A 331 3.82 -11.08 -3.59
N GLU A 332 3.00 -11.86 -2.90
CA GLU A 332 1.57 -12.00 -3.19
C GLU A 332 0.80 -10.67 -3.06
N ASP A 333 1.22 -9.81 -2.13
CA ASP A 333 0.56 -8.53 -1.89
C ASP A 333 0.93 -7.46 -2.93
N PHE A 334 2.13 -7.56 -3.51
CA PHE A 334 2.64 -6.64 -4.52
C PHE A 334 2.78 -7.28 -5.92
N LYS A 335 2.18 -8.46 -6.13
CA LYS A 335 2.18 -9.15 -7.43
C LYS A 335 1.64 -8.32 -8.60
N PHE A 336 0.87 -7.27 -8.31
CA PHE A 336 0.36 -6.35 -9.31
C PHE A 336 1.47 -5.63 -10.09
N LEU A 337 2.67 -5.53 -9.54
CA LEU A 337 3.84 -4.95 -10.21
C LEU A 337 4.28 -5.75 -11.45
N SER A 338 4.09 -7.06 -11.43
CA SER A 338 4.44 -7.97 -12.53
C SER A 338 3.30 -8.24 -13.51
N TRP A 339 2.11 -7.64 -13.33
CA TRP A 339 0.98 -7.89 -14.21
C TRP A 339 1.16 -7.25 -15.58
N SER A 340 0.61 -7.89 -16.62
CA SER A 340 0.47 -7.29 -17.93
C SER A 340 -0.52 -6.12 -17.92
N LEU A 341 -0.38 -5.19 -18.87
CA LEU A 341 -1.29 -4.05 -19.02
C LEU A 341 -2.75 -4.45 -19.19
N LEU A 342 -2.99 -5.61 -19.84
CA LEU A 342 -4.35 -6.12 -20.04
C LEU A 342 -5.12 -6.35 -18.73
N LYS A 343 -4.43 -6.68 -17.62
CA LYS A 343 -5.11 -6.84 -16.33
C LYS A 343 -5.60 -5.53 -15.73
N TRP A 344 -4.97 -4.43 -16.09
CA TRP A 344 -5.29 -3.11 -15.53
C TRP A 344 -6.46 -2.43 -16.21
N ILE A 345 -6.87 -2.89 -17.41
CA ILE A 345 -7.94 -2.29 -18.20
C ILE A 345 -9.15 -3.22 -18.31
N ASP A 346 -10.32 -2.64 -18.49
CA ASP A 346 -11.50 -3.38 -18.93
C ASP A 346 -11.31 -3.85 -20.37
N ASN A 347 -11.61 -5.11 -20.64
CA ASN A 347 -11.43 -5.69 -21.96
C ASN A 347 -12.39 -5.11 -23.01
N SER A 348 -13.48 -4.45 -22.59
CA SER A 348 -14.41 -3.78 -23.50
C SER A 348 -13.84 -2.42 -23.94
N ALA A 349 -13.36 -2.34 -25.16
CA ALA A 349 -12.76 -1.12 -25.68
C ALA A 349 -13.74 0.02 -25.89
N PHE A 350 -15.03 -0.30 -26.13
CA PHE A 350 -16.08 0.67 -26.33
C PHE A 350 -17.25 0.44 -25.37
N GLN A 351 -17.50 1.39 -24.48
CA GLN A 351 -18.52 1.33 -23.44
C GLN A 351 -19.24 2.69 -23.34
N ARG A 352 -20.11 2.98 -24.31
CA ARG A 352 -20.90 4.22 -24.26
C ARG A 352 -22.38 3.91 -24.44
N SER A 353 -23.23 4.61 -23.67
CA SER A 353 -24.67 4.58 -23.90
C SER A 353 -25.00 5.39 -25.15
N ILE A 354 -25.88 4.85 -26.00
CA ILE A 354 -26.34 5.51 -27.22
C ILE A 354 -27.01 6.86 -26.93
N THR A 355 -27.61 7.02 -25.74
CA THR A 355 -28.31 8.25 -25.32
C THR A 355 -27.40 9.48 -25.20
N PHE A 356 -26.11 9.25 -25.22
CA PHE A 356 -25.12 10.32 -25.06
C PHE A 356 -24.27 10.56 -26.32
N VAL A 357 -24.54 9.83 -27.37
CA VAL A 357 -23.83 9.95 -28.64
C VAL A 357 -24.55 10.95 -29.55
N ALA A 358 -23.80 11.91 -30.09
CA ALA A 358 -24.28 12.85 -31.08
C ALA A 358 -24.09 12.35 -32.52
N SER A 359 -22.95 11.65 -32.78
CA SER A 359 -22.70 11.05 -34.09
C SER A 359 -21.68 9.92 -34.01
N ILE A 360 -21.76 9.01 -34.99
CA ILE A 360 -20.76 7.97 -35.25
C ILE A 360 -20.36 8.07 -36.72
N LYS A 361 -19.10 8.43 -36.99
CA LYS A 361 -18.51 8.39 -38.31
C LYS A 361 -17.82 7.06 -38.49
N VAL A 362 -18.12 6.32 -39.57
CA VAL A 362 -17.51 5.06 -39.94
C VAL A 362 -16.75 5.23 -41.24
N GLU A 363 -15.48 4.87 -41.25
CA GLU A 363 -14.58 4.99 -42.40
C GLU A 363 -13.97 3.62 -42.69
N THR A 364 -14.16 3.16 -43.91
CA THR A 364 -13.59 1.92 -44.42
C THR A 364 -12.91 2.19 -45.78
N PRO A 365 -12.13 1.29 -46.34
CA PRO A 365 -11.62 1.44 -47.73
C PRO A 365 -12.72 1.56 -48.79
N GLN A 366 -13.97 1.16 -48.47
CA GLN A 366 -15.06 1.10 -49.44
C GLN A 366 -16.08 2.27 -49.27
N PHE A 367 -16.22 2.78 -48.06
CA PHE A 367 -17.22 3.86 -47.82
C PHE A 367 -16.84 4.68 -46.58
N THR A 368 -17.40 5.87 -46.53
CA THR A 368 -17.43 6.72 -45.35
C THR A 368 -18.88 7.19 -45.12
N GLU A 369 -19.38 7.04 -43.90
CA GLU A 369 -20.72 7.48 -43.50
C GLU A 369 -20.73 8.05 -42.10
N THR A 370 -21.63 9.01 -41.86
CA THR A 370 -21.83 9.60 -40.54
C THR A 370 -23.28 9.42 -40.10
N PHE A 371 -23.48 8.54 -39.14
CA PHE A 371 -24.76 8.38 -38.46
C PHE A 371 -24.92 9.50 -37.44
N ARG A 372 -25.95 10.33 -37.56
CA ARG A 372 -26.23 11.43 -36.63
C ARG A 372 -27.40 11.06 -35.73
N LEU A 373 -27.28 11.41 -34.45
CA LEU A 373 -28.29 11.19 -33.43
C LEU A 373 -28.74 12.56 -32.91
N THR A 374 -30.02 12.85 -33.03
CA THR A 374 -30.59 14.11 -32.56
C THR A 374 -31.48 13.86 -31.36
N HIS A 375 -31.18 14.55 -30.28
CA HIS A 375 -31.88 14.41 -29.00
C HIS A 375 -32.78 15.62 -28.76
N LEU A 376 -33.99 15.40 -28.24
CA LEU A 376 -34.85 16.51 -27.77
C LEU A 376 -34.31 17.10 -26.46
N ASP A 377 -33.84 16.20 -25.58
CA ASP A 377 -33.09 16.51 -24.36
C ASP A 377 -32.09 15.39 -24.07
N LYS A 378 -31.23 15.58 -23.05
CA LYS A 378 -30.19 14.60 -22.68
C LYS A 378 -30.71 13.26 -22.14
N SER A 379 -32.02 13.17 -21.84
CA SER A 379 -32.65 11.93 -21.29
C SER A 379 -33.51 11.22 -22.34
N SER A 380 -33.78 11.84 -23.49
CA SER A 380 -34.62 11.25 -24.52
C SER A 380 -33.86 10.27 -25.40
N ASN A 381 -34.57 9.27 -25.92
CA ASN A 381 -34.05 8.45 -27.01
C ASN A 381 -33.83 9.32 -28.25
N PRO A 382 -32.66 9.23 -28.92
CA PRO A 382 -32.34 10.05 -30.06
C PRO A 382 -33.10 9.62 -31.32
N ASN A 383 -33.33 10.59 -32.22
CA ASN A 383 -33.68 10.31 -33.61
C ASN A 383 -32.42 9.96 -34.41
N LEU A 384 -32.52 8.95 -35.27
CA LEU A 384 -31.45 8.56 -36.18
C LEU A 384 -31.57 9.29 -37.52
N ILE A 385 -30.49 9.89 -38.01
CA ILE A 385 -30.37 10.49 -39.35
C ILE A 385 -29.22 9.76 -40.08
N VAL A 386 -29.54 9.20 -41.25
CA VAL A 386 -28.59 8.54 -42.17
C VAL A 386 -28.65 9.22 -43.52
N LYS A 387 -27.53 9.66 -44.07
CA LYS A 387 -27.45 10.41 -45.35
C LYS A 387 -28.32 11.65 -45.42
N GLY A 388 -28.65 12.22 -44.26
CA GLY A 388 -29.53 13.39 -44.18
C GLY A 388 -31.01 13.07 -44.02
N ASP A 389 -31.41 11.80 -44.12
CA ASP A 389 -32.78 11.36 -43.98
C ASP A 389 -33.08 10.91 -42.53
N LEU A 390 -34.22 11.31 -42.01
CA LEU A 390 -34.72 10.88 -40.70
C LEU A 390 -35.24 9.44 -40.79
N CYS A 391 -34.64 8.55 -39.97
CA CYS A 391 -34.99 7.14 -39.96
C CYS A 391 -35.94 6.73 -38.84
N GLY A 392 -36.15 7.58 -37.83
CA GLY A 392 -37.00 7.33 -36.68
C GLY A 392 -36.29 7.47 -35.34
N VAL A 393 -37.02 7.25 -34.25
CA VAL A 393 -36.53 7.32 -32.86
C VAL A 393 -35.88 6.01 -32.47
N ILE A 394 -34.73 6.06 -31.83
CA ILE A 394 -34.07 4.85 -31.25
C ILE A 394 -34.74 4.50 -29.90
N ASP A 395 -35.90 3.89 -29.95
CA ASP A 395 -36.74 3.57 -28.77
C ASP A 395 -36.91 2.06 -28.50
N GLY A 396 -36.44 1.21 -29.41
CA GLY A 396 -36.68 -0.24 -29.37
C GLY A 396 -37.63 -0.72 -30.45
N SER A 397 -38.20 0.17 -31.28
CA SER A 397 -39.04 -0.19 -32.42
C SER A 397 -38.24 -0.88 -33.55
N ASP A 398 -38.95 -1.56 -34.44
CA ASP A 398 -38.32 -2.24 -35.59
C ASP A 398 -37.78 -1.24 -36.63
N GLU A 399 -38.26 0.01 -36.67
CA GLU A 399 -37.87 1.02 -37.65
C GLU A 399 -36.38 1.37 -37.58
N VAL A 400 -35.74 1.27 -36.41
CA VAL A 400 -34.30 1.50 -36.21
C VAL A 400 -33.53 0.25 -35.81
N TYR A 401 -34.13 -0.91 -36.01
CA TYR A 401 -33.54 -2.22 -35.62
C TYR A 401 -32.12 -2.40 -36.12
N ASN A 402 -31.86 -2.16 -37.39
CA ASN A 402 -30.55 -2.36 -38.03
C ASN A 402 -29.48 -1.47 -37.39
N PHE A 403 -29.79 -0.19 -37.11
CA PHE A 403 -28.84 0.67 -36.43
C PHE A 403 -28.54 0.21 -35.01
N ARG A 404 -29.54 -0.28 -34.30
CA ARG A 404 -29.33 -0.85 -32.96
C ARG A 404 -28.44 -2.09 -32.98
N GLN A 405 -28.56 -2.96 -33.99
CA GLN A 405 -27.68 -4.12 -34.17
C GLN A 405 -26.24 -3.67 -34.53
N PHE A 406 -26.12 -2.67 -35.40
CA PHE A 406 -24.83 -2.05 -35.66
C PHE A 406 -24.22 -1.46 -34.38
N TYR A 407 -24.97 -0.69 -33.61
CA TYR A 407 -24.47 -0.11 -32.33
C TYR A 407 -24.03 -1.21 -31.34
N LYS A 408 -24.80 -2.28 -31.21
CA LYS A 408 -24.40 -3.44 -30.42
C LYS A 408 -23.07 -4.04 -30.88
N SER A 409 -22.77 -4.04 -32.19
CA SER A 409 -21.48 -4.53 -32.67
C SER A 409 -20.29 -3.70 -32.18
N LEU A 410 -20.49 -2.40 -31.95
CA LEU A 410 -19.47 -1.53 -31.33
C LEU A 410 -19.22 -1.93 -29.87
N LEU A 411 -20.28 -2.24 -29.11
CA LEU A 411 -20.21 -2.66 -27.72
C LEU A 411 -19.55 -4.06 -27.55
N THR A 412 -19.40 -4.82 -28.61
CA THR A 412 -18.74 -6.15 -28.61
C THR A 412 -17.25 -6.09 -28.93
N VAL A 413 -16.63 -4.91 -29.02
CA VAL A 413 -15.18 -4.76 -29.25
C VAL A 413 -14.46 -5.23 -27.99
N GLN A 414 -13.96 -6.47 -28.01
CA GLN A 414 -13.19 -7.05 -26.90
C GLN A 414 -11.71 -7.04 -27.25
N ILE A 415 -10.92 -6.53 -26.30
CA ILE A 415 -9.46 -6.59 -26.32
C ILE A 415 -9.04 -8.01 -25.95
N GLU A 416 -8.24 -8.65 -26.81
CA GLU A 416 -7.81 -10.03 -26.66
C GLU A 416 -6.41 -10.15 -26.04
N GLY A 417 -5.59 -9.11 -26.14
CA GLY A 417 -4.24 -9.11 -25.59
C GLY A 417 -3.42 -7.89 -26.01
N GLU A 418 -2.22 -7.80 -25.49
CA GLU A 418 -1.23 -6.82 -25.92
C GLU A 418 -0.69 -7.21 -27.31
N ALA A 419 -0.55 -6.22 -28.19
CA ALA A 419 -0.01 -6.47 -29.53
C ALA A 419 1.50 -6.77 -29.42
N PRO A 420 1.97 -7.91 -29.93
CA PRO A 420 3.38 -8.28 -29.87
C PRO A 420 4.18 -7.55 -30.98
N LEU A 421 4.16 -6.23 -30.93
CA LEU A 421 4.80 -5.32 -31.89
C LEU A 421 5.65 -4.32 -31.13
N THR A 422 6.79 -3.94 -31.68
CA THR A 422 7.58 -2.84 -31.13
C THR A 422 6.87 -1.50 -31.37
N ASP A 423 7.30 -0.46 -30.71
CA ASP A 423 6.68 0.87 -30.87
C ASP A 423 6.91 1.42 -32.30
N GLU A 424 8.05 1.09 -32.93
CA GLU A 424 8.35 1.42 -34.31
C GLU A 424 7.42 0.68 -35.29
N GLU A 425 7.22 -0.64 -35.09
CA GLU A 425 6.29 -1.45 -35.89
C GLU A 425 4.84 -0.97 -35.76
N LYS A 426 4.42 -0.57 -34.55
CA LYS A 426 3.09 0.04 -34.32
C LYS A 426 2.95 1.36 -35.07
N ALA A 427 3.97 2.23 -35.00
CA ALA A 427 3.96 3.52 -35.69
C ALA A 427 3.91 3.36 -37.22
N GLU A 428 4.73 2.44 -37.80
CA GLU A 428 4.69 2.14 -39.22
C GLU A 428 3.34 1.56 -39.65
N LEU A 429 2.76 0.71 -38.86
CA LEU A 429 1.47 0.08 -39.13
C LEU A 429 0.33 1.14 -39.13
N ILE A 430 0.33 2.05 -38.18
CA ILE A 430 -0.68 3.13 -38.05
C ILE A 430 -0.53 4.12 -39.23
N ALA A 431 0.68 4.44 -39.61
CA ALA A 431 0.96 5.32 -40.76
C ALA A 431 0.54 4.74 -42.11
N ASN A 432 0.29 3.42 -42.20
CA ASN A 432 -0.07 2.74 -43.42
C ASN A 432 -1.58 2.57 -43.59
N ASP A 433 -2.24 3.51 -44.27
CA ASP A 433 -3.69 3.48 -44.52
C ASP A 433 -4.18 2.20 -45.22
N LYS A 434 -3.33 1.52 -46.01
CA LYS A 434 -3.70 0.24 -46.65
C LYS A 434 -3.88 -0.91 -45.65
N ARG A 435 -3.37 -0.76 -44.45
CA ARG A 435 -3.54 -1.71 -43.35
C ARG A 435 -4.76 -1.40 -42.49
N CYS A 436 -5.30 -0.21 -42.61
CA CYS A 436 -6.51 0.18 -41.89
C CYS A 436 -7.73 -0.50 -42.51
N ILE A 437 -8.44 -1.30 -41.73
CA ILE A 437 -9.67 -1.97 -42.14
C ILE A 437 -10.89 -1.12 -41.85
N LEU A 438 -10.87 -0.46 -40.70
CA LEU A 438 -11.97 0.31 -40.16
C LEU A 438 -11.42 1.41 -39.25
N LYS A 439 -12.00 2.60 -39.35
CA LYS A 439 -12.01 3.59 -38.29
C LYS A 439 -13.46 3.91 -37.94
N PHE A 440 -13.76 4.10 -36.69
CA PHE A 440 -14.99 4.76 -36.30
C PHE A 440 -14.71 5.84 -35.26
N THR A 441 -15.35 6.98 -35.47
CA THR A 441 -15.20 8.13 -34.61
C THR A 441 -16.54 8.44 -33.93
N VAL A 442 -16.54 8.46 -32.62
CA VAL A 442 -17.73 8.77 -31.82
C VAL A 442 -17.61 10.19 -31.28
N THR A 443 -18.63 11.00 -31.54
CA THR A 443 -18.77 12.32 -30.95
C THR A 443 -19.93 12.30 -29.96
N THR A 444 -19.69 12.74 -28.74
CA THR A 444 -20.70 12.79 -27.68
C THR A 444 -21.50 14.09 -27.72
N LEU A 445 -22.60 14.17 -26.97
CA LEU A 445 -23.40 15.41 -26.81
C LEU A 445 -22.60 16.55 -26.16
N GLY A 446 -21.57 16.19 -25.34
CA GLY A 446 -20.64 17.16 -24.75
C GLY A 446 -19.55 17.65 -25.71
N GLY A 447 -19.49 17.11 -26.94
CA GLY A 447 -18.49 17.48 -27.93
C GLY A 447 -17.19 16.68 -27.85
N ASN A 448 -17.07 15.72 -26.94
CA ASN A 448 -15.91 14.86 -26.85
C ASN A 448 -15.84 13.92 -28.05
N VAL A 449 -14.66 13.79 -28.65
CA VAL A 449 -14.41 12.97 -29.84
C VAL A 449 -13.44 11.86 -29.49
N THR A 450 -13.80 10.61 -29.81
CA THR A 450 -12.92 9.46 -29.63
C THR A 450 -12.88 8.68 -30.95
N GLU A 451 -11.66 8.46 -31.47
CA GLU A 451 -11.42 7.65 -32.67
C GLU A 451 -10.92 6.26 -32.29
N TYR A 452 -11.51 5.25 -32.88
CA TYR A 452 -11.08 3.85 -32.80
C TYR A 452 -10.61 3.39 -34.19
N GLY A 453 -9.34 2.96 -34.30
CA GLY A 453 -8.75 2.48 -35.54
C GLY A 453 -8.37 1.00 -35.46
N PHE A 454 -8.52 0.27 -36.55
CA PHE A 454 -8.23 -1.17 -36.63
C PHE A 454 -7.27 -1.44 -37.78
N TYR A 455 -6.01 -1.72 -37.44
CA TYR A 455 -4.93 -1.92 -38.42
C TYR A 455 -4.48 -3.36 -38.47
N ARG A 456 -4.66 -4.01 -39.61
CA ARG A 456 -4.33 -5.43 -39.77
C ARG A 456 -2.82 -5.65 -39.78
N TYR A 457 -2.29 -6.40 -38.82
CA TYR A 457 -0.88 -6.82 -38.81
C TYR A 457 -0.66 -8.31 -39.00
N SER A 458 -1.72 -9.13 -38.90
CA SER A 458 -1.66 -10.57 -39.20
C SER A 458 -2.92 -11.05 -39.92
N THR A 459 -3.00 -12.33 -40.21
CA THR A 459 -4.20 -12.93 -40.86
C THR A 459 -5.44 -12.88 -39.96
N ARG A 460 -5.26 -12.88 -38.65
CA ARG A 460 -6.36 -13.00 -37.69
C ARG A 460 -6.46 -11.82 -36.70
N ARG A 461 -5.51 -10.90 -36.70
CA ARG A 461 -5.39 -9.86 -35.66
C ARG A 461 -5.24 -8.46 -36.24
N CYS A 462 -5.88 -7.52 -35.58
CA CYS A 462 -5.75 -6.10 -35.84
C CYS A 462 -5.23 -5.38 -34.59
N LEU A 463 -4.26 -4.48 -34.76
CA LEU A 463 -3.94 -3.50 -33.75
C LEU A 463 -5.15 -2.58 -33.58
N LEU A 464 -5.63 -2.46 -32.35
CA LEU A 464 -6.64 -1.48 -31.96
C LEU A 464 -5.94 -0.20 -31.54
N THR A 465 -6.34 0.93 -32.10
CA THR A 465 -5.93 2.26 -31.65
C THR A 465 -7.11 3.00 -31.04
N VAL A 466 -6.84 3.73 -29.96
CA VAL A 466 -7.77 4.70 -29.36
C VAL A 466 -7.08 6.05 -29.43
N ASN A 467 -7.67 7.00 -30.14
CA ASN A 467 -7.07 8.31 -30.41
C ASN A 467 -5.64 8.23 -30.97
N GLY A 468 -5.41 7.28 -31.86
CA GLY A 468 -4.10 7.06 -32.50
C GLY A 468 -3.07 6.27 -31.69
N VAL A 469 -3.36 5.94 -30.41
CA VAL A 469 -2.47 5.14 -29.58
C VAL A 469 -2.84 3.66 -29.67
N GLY A 470 -1.89 2.80 -30.09
CA GLY A 470 -2.08 1.36 -30.28
C GLY A 470 -1.26 0.54 -29.27
N GLN A 471 -1.92 -0.22 -28.41
CA GLN A 471 -1.24 -1.11 -27.47
C GLN A 471 -1.78 -2.54 -27.54
N PHE A 472 -3.05 -2.69 -27.86
CA PHE A 472 -3.76 -3.95 -27.76
C PHE A 472 -4.21 -4.43 -29.15
N TYR A 473 -4.59 -5.71 -29.23
CA TYR A 473 -5.16 -6.25 -30.44
C TYR A 473 -6.57 -6.81 -30.23
N VAL A 474 -7.32 -6.85 -31.31
CA VAL A 474 -8.61 -7.52 -31.42
C VAL A 474 -8.55 -8.56 -32.54
N VAL A 475 -9.47 -9.53 -32.55
CA VAL A 475 -9.62 -10.44 -33.70
C VAL A 475 -10.18 -9.69 -34.91
N ILE A 476 -9.75 -10.07 -36.10
CA ILE A 476 -10.09 -9.39 -37.37
C ILE A 476 -11.58 -9.40 -37.68
N ASP A 477 -12.33 -10.36 -37.16
CA ASP A 477 -13.77 -10.49 -37.38
C ASP A 477 -14.56 -9.34 -36.72
N VAL A 478 -14.00 -8.73 -35.66
CA VAL A 478 -14.63 -7.59 -34.98
C VAL A 478 -14.78 -6.38 -35.94
N PRO A 479 -13.70 -5.80 -36.50
CA PRO A 479 -13.85 -4.67 -37.42
C PRO A 479 -14.61 -5.04 -38.70
N ARG A 480 -14.53 -6.28 -39.18
CA ARG A 480 -15.31 -6.75 -40.33
C ARG A 480 -16.81 -6.73 -40.03
N LYS A 481 -17.20 -7.24 -38.86
CA LYS A 481 -18.60 -7.23 -38.41
C LYS A 481 -19.14 -5.81 -38.29
N ILE A 482 -18.35 -4.89 -37.70
CA ILE A 482 -18.73 -3.49 -37.57
C ILE A 482 -18.94 -2.85 -38.95
N ALA A 483 -17.96 -3.01 -39.86
CA ALA A 483 -18.03 -2.46 -41.22
C ALA A 483 -19.22 -3.02 -42.01
N GLY A 484 -19.42 -4.34 -41.95
CA GLY A 484 -20.55 -5.02 -42.62
C GLY A 484 -21.91 -4.57 -42.07
N SER A 485 -22.02 -4.44 -40.74
CA SER A 485 -23.25 -3.95 -40.10
C SER A 485 -23.54 -2.51 -40.48
N ALA A 486 -22.52 -1.62 -40.48
CA ALA A 486 -22.70 -0.24 -40.92
C ALA A 486 -23.17 -0.15 -42.39
N GLN A 487 -22.59 -0.97 -43.28
CA GLN A 487 -22.96 -1.01 -44.68
C GLN A 487 -24.45 -1.42 -44.89
N LYS A 488 -24.92 -2.40 -44.09
CA LYS A 488 -26.33 -2.85 -44.11
C LYS A 488 -27.28 -1.72 -43.66
N VAL A 489 -26.92 -1.00 -42.59
CA VAL A 489 -27.70 0.20 -42.19
C VAL A 489 -27.83 1.21 -43.34
N ILE A 490 -26.68 1.50 -44.02
CA ILE A 490 -26.66 2.42 -45.16
C ILE A 490 -27.58 2.00 -46.31
N LYS A 491 -27.69 0.67 -46.53
CA LYS A 491 -28.50 0.08 -47.60
C LYS A 491 -29.93 -0.23 -47.20
N GLY A 492 -30.29 -0.10 -45.93
CA GLY A 492 -31.59 -0.56 -45.41
C GLY A 492 -31.76 -2.08 -45.36
N GLU A 493 -30.64 -2.84 -45.35
CA GLU A 493 -30.64 -4.30 -45.27
C GLU A 493 -30.71 -4.78 -43.83
N THR A 494 -31.44 -5.88 -43.57
CA THR A 494 -31.57 -6.46 -42.22
C THR A 494 -30.23 -7.05 -41.74
N ILE A 495 -29.83 -6.72 -40.50
CA ILE A 495 -28.67 -7.30 -39.85
C ILE A 495 -29.09 -8.53 -39.07
N ASP A 496 -28.51 -9.69 -39.45
CA ASP A 496 -28.58 -10.89 -38.66
C ASP A 496 -27.55 -10.84 -37.50
N PRO A 497 -27.98 -10.87 -36.23
CA PRO A 497 -27.05 -10.88 -35.09
C PRO A 497 -26.09 -12.07 -35.05
N GLN A 498 -26.46 -13.18 -35.72
CA GLN A 498 -25.65 -14.41 -35.76
C GLN A 498 -24.80 -14.53 -37.03
N GLU A 499 -24.84 -13.56 -37.93
CA GLU A 499 -24.03 -13.56 -39.15
C GLU A 499 -22.54 -13.58 -38.82
N LYS A 500 -21.80 -14.50 -39.48
CA LYS A 500 -20.35 -14.58 -39.42
C LYS A 500 -19.75 -13.75 -40.56
N TYR A 501 -18.82 -12.88 -40.21
CA TYR A 501 -18.16 -11.96 -41.15
C TYR A 501 -16.71 -12.39 -41.46
#